data_2532e927de108ffbf6d6217f4a52dc2a
#
_entry.id   2532e927de108ffbf6d6217f4a52dc2a
#
_cell.length_a   1.000
_cell.length_b   1.000
_cell.length_c   1.000
_cell.angle_alpha   90.00
_cell.angle_beta   90.00
_cell.angle_gamma   90.00
#
_symmetry.space_group_name_H-M   'P 1'
#
loop_
_entity.id
_entity.type
_entity.pdbx_description
1 polymer ?
#
loop_
_entity_poly.entity_id
_entity_poly.type
_entity_poly.pdbx_seq_one_letter_code
_entity_poly.pdbx_strand_id
1 'polypeptide(L)'
;MYSRKSWGGSVEPFILVKFLPDHTEDDTDPIASLIIFEWQDESLIGRMPPDSQDYRDLETICTSNAASAGLCTEEEIGTFILAPNATELSKNPISNEAIHLKDPKAINYPIRRTGYYCVSTYAFSDHEYNGVVEFRNAYGELPAAQIAKLPFYGGLTIVYAVLGAFWAFLYVQNRSDILPVQNYITATIIFLIVEQLMTWGFYDYQNRHGNNALNKVFMIIVSILNAGRNSLSFFLLLIVCMGYGVVKPSLGRTMIYVRILAIAHFIFGVIYAIASMAITPESVGPLILFVILPLAGTMTAFYVWTLQSLNLTIRDLVERRQKTKAMMYKKLTWCILGSVMVIFAFFFINSFAFAGSGSASFVPEHWQTRWFVLDGWLNIVYLFNIIFIAYLWRPTANNRRFAMSDEVRLPFSEKSKNRKRSLIFYPLPL
;
A
#
# COMPACT_ATOMS: atom_id res chain seq x y z
N MET A 1 -4.45 -12.25 -15.53
CA MET A 1 -5.66 -13.11 -15.41
C MET A 1 -5.26 -14.48 -14.90
N TYR A 2 -6.09 -15.10 -14.05
CA TYR A 2 -5.94 -16.52 -13.67
C TYR A 2 -6.85 -17.39 -14.52
N SER A 3 -6.34 -18.55 -14.95
CA SER A 3 -7.20 -19.60 -15.49
C SER A 3 -8.03 -20.23 -14.35
N ARG A 4 -9.18 -20.82 -14.68
CA ARG A 4 -10.04 -21.49 -13.70
C ARG A 4 -9.35 -22.61 -12.92
N LYS A 5 -8.34 -23.24 -13.54
CA LYS A 5 -7.52 -24.29 -12.89
C LYS A 5 -6.57 -23.74 -11.83
N SER A 6 -6.05 -22.51 -12.03
CA SER A 6 -5.09 -21.89 -11.11
C SER A 6 -5.78 -21.21 -9.94
N TRP A 7 -6.97 -20.62 -10.16
CA TRP A 7 -7.78 -20.03 -9.13
C TRP A 7 -9.25 -20.24 -9.46
N GLY A 8 -9.90 -21.12 -8.72
CA GLY A 8 -11.26 -21.54 -8.98
C GLY A 8 -12.31 -20.46 -8.73
N GLY A 9 -13.50 -20.67 -9.31
CA GLY A 9 -14.64 -19.80 -9.17
C GLY A 9 -15.84 -20.34 -9.94
N SER A 10 -16.96 -19.61 -9.95
CA SER A 10 -18.24 -20.03 -10.53
C SER A 10 -18.34 -19.78 -12.04
N VAL A 11 -17.48 -18.92 -12.59
CA VAL A 11 -17.53 -18.46 -14.00
C VAL A 11 -16.27 -18.88 -14.74
N GLU A 12 -16.37 -19.15 -16.06
CA GLU A 12 -15.18 -19.27 -16.91
C GLU A 12 -14.55 -17.87 -17.08
N PRO A 13 -13.24 -17.68 -16.86
CA PRO A 13 -12.61 -16.38 -16.98
C PRO A 13 -12.53 -15.93 -18.44
N PHE A 14 -12.82 -14.65 -18.68
CA PHE A 14 -12.84 -14.05 -20.01
C PHE A 14 -12.41 -12.57 -20.00
N ILE A 15 -12.08 -12.06 -21.17
CA ILE A 15 -11.97 -10.64 -21.47
C ILE A 15 -13.09 -10.31 -22.45
N LEU A 16 -13.97 -9.38 -22.06
CA LEU A 16 -15.03 -8.87 -22.93
C LEU A 16 -14.67 -7.46 -23.38
N VAL A 17 -14.65 -7.23 -24.68
CA VAL A 17 -14.46 -5.91 -25.28
C VAL A 17 -15.72 -5.54 -26.01
N LYS A 18 -16.29 -4.38 -25.65
CA LYS A 18 -17.48 -3.85 -26.28
C LYS A 18 -17.28 -2.37 -26.62
N PHE A 19 -17.33 -2.04 -27.88
CA PHE A 19 -17.36 -0.66 -28.34
C PHE A 19 -18.79 -0.12 -28.30
N LEU A 20 -18.92 1.17 -28.04
CA LEU A 20 -20.20 1.87 -28.14
C LEU A 20 -20.44 2.22 -29.61
N PRO A 21 -21.68 2.05 -30.12
CA PRO A 21 -22.01 2.43 -31.51
C PRO A 21 -21.73 3.91 -31.73
N ASP A 22 -21.14 4.24 -32.86
CA ASP A 22 -21.00 5.61 -33.31
C ASP A 22 -22.26 6.04 -34.06
N HIS A 23 -22.85 7.17 -33.64
CA HIS A 23 -24.07 7.71 -34.17
C HIS A 23 -23.80 8.98 -35.00
N THR A 24 -22.58 9.18 -35.49
CA THR A 24 -22.29 10.30 -36.39
C THR A 24 -23.12 10.20 -37.69
N GLU A 25 -23.67 11.32 -38.15
CA GLU A 25 -24.52 11.39 -39.34
C GLU A 25 -23.73 11.17 -40.66
N ASP A 26 -22.40 11.05 -40.57
CA ASP A 26 -21.55 10.77 -41.72
C ASP A 26 -21.71 9.32 -42.21
N ASP A 27 -21.80 9.19 -43.54
CA ASP A 27 -21.99 7.90 -44.22
C ASP A 27 -20.76 6.98 -44.14
N THR A 28 -19.66 7.45 -43.53
CA THR A 28 -18.44 6.70 -43.29
C THR A 28 -18.59 5.73 -42.11
N ASP A 29 -18.13 4.48 -42.29
CA ASP A 29 -18.08 3.49 -41.21
C ASP A 29 -16.66 3.48 -40.61
N PRO A 30 -16.45 4.18 -39.45
CA PRO A 30 -15.11 4.24 -38.87
C PRO A 30 -14.70 2.90 -38.30
N ILE A 31 -13.41 2.59 -38.41
CA ILE A 31 -12.81 1.34 -37.97
C ILE A 31 -11.88 1.57 -36.78
N ALA A 32 -12.01 0.74 -35.75
CA ALA A 32 -11.05 0.62 -34.67
C ALA A 32 -10.34 -0.74 -34.74
N SER A 33 -9.03 -0.74 -34.75
CA SER A 33 -8.24 -1.97 -34.67
C SER A 33 -8.23 -2.47 -33.22
N LEU A 34 -8.41 -3.77 -33.01
CA LEU A 34 -8.37 -4.40 -31.68
C LEU A 34 -7.45 -5.63 -31.72
N ILE A 35 -6.57 -5.72 -30.72
CA ILE A 35 -5.79 -6.95 -30.47
C ILE A 35 -5.85 -7.34 -29.00
N ILE A 36 -6.01 -8.65 -28.73
CA ILE A 36 -5.94 -9.26 -27.41
C ILE A 36 -4.88 -10.35 -27.46
N PHE A 37 -3.88 -10.26 -26.60
CA PHE A 37 -2.75 -11.20 -26.56
C PHE A 37 -2.21 -11.37 -25.12
N GLU A 38 -1.42 -12.42 -24.91
CA GLU A 38 -0.67 -12.60 -23.66
C GLU A 38 0.72 -11.96 -23.84
N TRP A 39 1.22 -11.29 -22.80
CA TRP A 39 2.46 -10.51 -22.84
C TRP A 39 3.68 -11.23 -23.45
N GLN A 40 3.81 -12.55 -23.21
CA GLN A 40 4.94 -13.32 -23.75
C GLN A 40 4.90 -13.44 -25.27
N ASP A 41 3.76 -13.17 -25.89
CA ASP A 41 3.55 -13.20 -27.33
C ASP A 41 3.69 -11.79 -27.98
N GLU A 42 4.08 -10.75 -27.20
CA GLU A 42 4.27 -9.37 -27.68
C GLU A 42 5.25 -9.30 -28.86
N SER A 43 6.31 -10.10 -28.85
CA SER A 43 7.32 -10.13 -29.93
C SER A 43 6.77 -10.63 -31.28
N LEU A 44 5.55 -11.18 -31.28
CA LEU A 44 4.85 -11.62 -32.50
C LEU A 44 4.00 -10.52 -33.14
N ILE A 45 3.96 -9.31 -32.53
CA ILE A 45 3.16 -8.17 -33.00
C ILE A 45 4.07 -7.17 -33.71
N GLY A 46 3.69 -6.80 -34.91
CA GLY A 46 4.44 -5.89 -35.77
C GLY A 46 5.46 -6.62 -36.66
N ARG A 47 5.79 -5.94 -37.77
CA ARG A 47 6.87 -6.35 -38.68
C ARG A 47 7.71 -5.14 -39.04
N MET A 48 8.99 -5.40 -39.24
CA MET A 48 9.90 -4.39 -39.77
C MET A 48 9.87 -4.38 -41.29
N PRO A 49 9.87 -3.20 -41.93
CA PRO A 49 10.08 -3.11 -43.37
C PRO A 49 11.40 -3.79 -43.77
N PRO A 50 11.45 -4.43 -44.94
CA PRO A 50 12.63 -5.19 -45.36
C PRO A 50 13.90 -4.31 -45.49
N ASP A 51 13.75 -3.00 -45.65
CA ASP A 51 14.84 -2.06 -45.85
C ASP A 51 15.30 -1.38 -44.54
N SER A 52 14.65 -1.65 -43.39
CA SER A 52 14.96 -1.06 -42.10
C SER A 52 15.48 -2.11 -41.10
N GLN A 53 16.45 -1.67 -40.28
CA GLN A 53 16.96 -2.41 -39.12
C GLN A 53 16.73 -1.63 -37.78
N ASP A 54 16.09 -0.46 -37.85
CA ASP A 54 15.79 0.34 -36.65
C ASP A 54 14.43 -0.10 -36.08
N TYR A 55 14.41 -0.51 -34.82
CA TYR A 55 13.19 -0.92 -34.12
C TYR A 55 12.12 0.22 -34.06
N ARG A 56 12.49 1.45 -34.32
CA ARG A 56 11.54 2.59 -34.43
C ARG A 56 10.66 2.53 -35.66
N ASP A 57 11.08 1.78 -36.68
CA ASP A 57 10.34 1.62 -37.92
C ASP A 57 9.43 0.37 -37.88
N LEU A 58 9.19 -0.19 -36.65
CA LEU A 58 8.29 -1.31 -36.48
C LEU A 58 6.85 -0.89 -36.81
N GLU A 59 6.31 -1.43 -37.90
CA GLU A 59 4.93 -1.22 -38.30
C GLU A 59 4.03 -2.22 -37.55
N THR A 60 3.06 -1.66 -36.80
CA THR A 60 2.16 -2.46 -35.96
C THR A 60 0.73 -2.52 -36.49
N ILE A 61 0.34 -1.58 -37.36
CA ILE A 61 -1.01 -1.49 -37.93
C ILE A 61 -0.94 -1.72 -39.44
N CYS A 62 -1.83 -2.58 -39.94
CA CYS A 62 -1.95 -2.86 -41.37
C CYS A 62 -2.70 -1.69 -42.06
N THR A 63 -1.94 -0.83 -42.70
CA THR A 63 -2.42 0.25 -43.55
C THR A 63 -2.28 -0.12 -45.03
N SER A 64 -2.90 0.64 -45.92
CA SER A 64 -2.71 0.44 -47.38
C SER A 64 -1.24 0.56 -47.78
N ASN A 65 -0.43 1.37 -47.10
CA ASN A 65 1.01 1.51 -47.32
C ASN A 65 1.75 0.26 -46.82
N ALA A 66 1.41 -0.28 -45.67
CA ALA A 66 2.00 -1.50 -45.12
C ALA A 66 1.66 -2.71 -45.98
N ALA A 67 0.45 -2.79 -46.54
CA ALA A 67 0.05 -3.84 -47.47
C ALA A 67 0.83 -3.75 -48.79
N SER A 68 1.01 -2.55 -49.34
CA SER A 68 1.84 -2.35 -50.56
C SER A 68 3.33 -2.68 -50.36
N ALA A 69 3.83 -2.51 -49.11
CA ALA A 69 5.17 -2.91 -48.70
C ALA A 69 5.32 -4.41 -48.38
N GLY A 70 4.22 -5.19 -48.49
CA GLY A 70 4.23 -6.65 -48.26
C GLY A 70 4.30 -7.04 -46.77
N LEU A 71 4.00 -6.13 -45.86
CA LEU A 71 4.00 -6.41 -44.41
C LEU A 71 2.72 -7.07 -43.93
N CYS A 72 1.59 -6.87 -44.64
CA CYS A 72 0.30 -7.52 -44.43
C CYS A 72 -0.45 -7.71 -45.74
N THR A 73 -1.59 -8.36 -45.71
CA THR A 73 -2.45 -8.56 -46.89
C THR A 73 -3.51 -7.44 -46.98
N GLU A 74 -4.09 -7.21 -48.15
CA GLU A 74 -5.15 -6.21 -48.31
C GLU A 74 -6.40 -6.53 -47.48
N GLU A 75 -6.66 -7.80 -47.19
CA GLU A 75 -7.77 -8.27 -46.35
C GLU A 75 -7.56 -7.96 -44.87
N GLU A 76 -6.32 -7.74 -44.45
CA GLU A 76 -5.95 -7.42 -43.04
C GLU A 76 -5.92 -5.91 -42.76
N ILE A 77 -6.22 -5.06 -43.74
CA ILE A 77 -6.23 -3.62 -43.56
C ILE A 77 -7.19 -3.26 -42.41
N GLY A 78 -6.69 -2.48 -41.45
CA GLY A 78 -7.42 -2.09 -40.23
C GLY A 78 -7.18 -3.01 -39.03
N THR A 79 -6.39 -4.11 -39.20
CA THR A 79 -5.98 -4.95 -38.06
C THR A 79 -4.54 -4.68 -37.65
N PHE A 80 -4.07 -5.32 -36.57
CA PHE A 80 -2.65 -5.31 -36.21
C PHE A 80 -1.88 -6.24 -37.09
N ILE A 81 -0.63 -5.89 -37.43
CA ILE A 81 0.28 -6.74 -38.17
C ILE A 81 0.84 -7.83 -37.26
N LEU A 82 0.77 -9.07 -37.66
CA LEU A 82 1.35 -10.21 -36.94
C LEU A 82 2.59 -10.77 -37.68
N ALA A 83 3.52 -11.30 -36.89
CA ALA A 83 4.67 -12.00 -37.42
C ALA A 83 4.22 -13.23 -38.26
N PRO A 84 5.02 -13.68 -39.23
CA PRO A 84 4.74 -14.93 -39.96
C PRO A 84 4.59 -16.09 -38.98
N ASN A 85 3.55 -16.91 -39.17
CA ASN A 85 3.22 -18.05 -38.31
C ASN A 85 2.94 -17.68 -36.84
N ALA A 86 2.52 -16.42 -36.53
CA ALA A 86 2.20 -15.99 -35.17
C ALA A 86 1.17 -16.89 -34.50
N THR A 87 0.17 -17.40 -35.23
CA THR A 87 -0.85 -18.32 -34.71
C THR A 87 -0.28 -19.68 -34.27
N GLU A 88 0.83 -20.15 -34.88
CA GLU A 88 1.49 -21.41 -34.52
C GLU A 88 2.52 -21.20 -33.41
N LEU A 89 3.19 -20.03 -33.39
CA LEU A 89 4.26 -19.72 -32.44
C LEU A 89 3.70 -19.20 -31.11
N SER A 90 2.51 -18.60 -31.13
CA SER A 90 1.90 -18.01 -29.91
C SER A 90 1.57 -19.08 -28.87
N LYS A 91 1.86 -18.77 -27.60
CA LYS A 91 1.53 -19.64 -26.47
C LYS A 91 0.05 -19.64 -26.16
N ASN A 92 -0.63 -18.51 -26.45
CA ASN A 92 -2.06 -18.31 -26.29
C ASN A 92 -2.65 -17.79 -27.61
N PRO A 93 -3.94 -18.04 -27.90
CA PRO A 93 -4.57 -17.49 -29.10
C PRO A 93 -4.48 -15.96 -29.10
N ILE A 94 -4.10 -15.38 -30.25
CA ILE A 94 -4.14 -13.94 -30.44
C ILE A 94 -5.48 -13.62 -31.12
N SER A 95 -6.30 -12.73 -30.53
CA SER A 95 -7.48 -12.17 -31.18
C SER A 95 -7.09 -10.84 -31.82
N ASN A 96 -7.24 -10.74 -33.12
CA ASN A 96 -6.86 -9.57 -33.90
C ASN A 96 -7.98 -9.26 -34.90
N GLU A 97 -8.69 -8.15 -34.67
CA GLU A 97 -9.92 -7.83 -35.42
C GLU A 97 -10.00 -6.33 -35.74
N ALA A 98 -10.53 -6.03 -36.92
CA ALA A 98 -10.97 -4.69 -37.32
C ALA A 98 -12.44 -4.52 -36.97
N ILE A 99 -12.74 -3.58 -36.08
CA ILE A 99 -14.08 -3.36 -35.54
C ILE A 99 -14.75 -2.19 -36.26
N HIS A 100 -15.86 -2.48 -36.93
CA HIS A 100 -16.73 -1.46 -37.52
C HIS A 100 -17.59 -0.79 -36.46
N LEU A 101 -17.44 0.52 -36.28
CA LEU A 101 -18.04 1.25 -35.15
C LEU A 101 -19.52 1.57 -35.33
N LYS A 102 -20.09 1.46 -36.55
CA LYS A 102 -21.56 1.60 -36.74
C LYS A 102 -22.36 0.46 -36.13
N ASP A 103 -21.85 -0.80 -36.21
CA ASP A 103 -22.50 -1.98 -35.62
C ASP A 103 -21.45 -2.86 -34.90
N PRO A 104 -20.87 -2.37 -33.79
CA PRO A 104 -19.78 -3.05 -33.14
C PRO A 104 -20.26 -4.33 -32.42
N LYS A 105 -19.67 -5.47 -32.78
CA LYS A 105 -19.92 -6.74 -32.10
C LYS A 105 -19.06 -6.84 -30.85
N ALA A 106 -19.66 -7.36 -29.77
CA ALA A 106 -18.90 -7.64 -28.55
C ALA A 106 -17.97 -8.86 -28.76
N ILE A 107 -16.70 -8.67 -28.40
CA ILE A 107 -15.68 -9.72 -28.51
C ILE A 107 -15.47 -10.34 -27.15
N ASN A 108 -15.62 -11.67 -27.06
CA ASN A 108 -15.43 -12.45 -25.85
C ASN A 108 -14.21 -13.36 -26.02
N TYR A 109 -13.12 -13.04 -25.33
CA TYR A 109 -11.87 -13.79 -25.35
C TYR A 109 -11.76 -14.68 -24.12
N PRO A 110 -11.84 -16.03 -24.25
CA PRO A 110 -11.77 -16.95 -23.12
C PRO A 110 -10.35 -17.14 -22.59
N ILE A 111 -10.15 -17.07 -21.28
CA ILE A 111 -8.84 -17.26 -20.64
C ILE A 111 -8.62 -18.73 -20.31
N ARG A 112 -7.78 -19.40 -21.08
CA ARG A 112 -7.44 -20.81 -20.92
C ARG A 112 -6.22 -21.05 -20.04
N ARG A 113 -5.25 -20.13 -20.04
CA ARG A 113 -4.00 -20.20 -19.29
C ARG A 113 -3.86 -18.96 -18.40
N THR A 114 -3.20 -19.13 -17.27
CA THR A 114 -2.83 -18.01 -16.39
C THR A 114 -1.72 -17.21 -17.05
N GLY A 115 -1.88 -15.89 -17.16
CA GLY A 115 -0.91 -15.02 -17.81
C GLY A 115 -1.24 -13.53 -17.60
N TYR A 116 -0.39 -12.70 -18.16
CA TYR A 116 -0.56 -11.25 -18.20
C TYR A 116 -1.10 -10.87 -19.59
N TYR A 117 -2.40 -10.60 -19.66
CA TYR A 117 -3.08 -10.31 -20.91
C TYR A 117 -3.14 -8.82 -21.17
N CYS A 118 -2.88 -8.43 -22.41
CA CYS A 118 -2.94 -7.08 -22.93
C CYS A 118 -4.11 -6.95 -23.89
N VAL A 119 -4.79 -5.82 -23.84
CA VAL A 119 -5.78 -5.38 -24.82
C VAL A 119 -5.29 -4.06 -25.37
N SER A 120 -5.05 -4.00 -26.67
CA SER A 120 -4.64 -2.77 -27.35
C SER A 120 -5.64 -2.42 -28.44
N THR A 121 -5.94 -1.13 -28.55
CA THR A 121 -6.83 -0.60 -29.58
C THR A 121 -6.17 0.57 -30.27
N TYR A 122 -6.49 0.75 -31.55
CA TYR A 122 -5.99 1.87 -32.35
C TYR A 122 -7.12 2.47 -33.20
N ALA A 123 -7.23 3.81 -33.24
CA ALA A 123 -8.22 4.52 -34.04
C ALA A 123 -7.77 4.53 -35.53
N PHE A 124 -8.10 3.47 -36.27
CA PHE A 124 -7.63 3.32 -37.64
C PHE A 124 -8.18 4.42 -38.56
N SER A 125 -9.44 4.82 -38.37
CA SER A 125 -10.08 5.87 -39.15
C SER A 125 -9.90 7.28 -38.57
N ASP A 126 -8.97 7.46 -37.63
CA ASP A 126 -8.67 8.75 -36.95
C ASP A 126 -9.91 9.38 -36.30
N HIS A 127 -10.82 8.53 -35.81
CA HIS A 127 -12.09 8.90 -35.23
C HIS A 127 -12.11 8.51 -33.74
N GLU A 128 -12.65 9.41 -32.88
CA GLU A 128 -12.78 9.12 -31.45
C GLU A 128 -13.85 8.04 -31.23
N TYR A 129 -13.54 7.05 -30.43
CA TYR A 129 -14.47 6.00 -30.03
C TYR A 129 -14.44 5.76 -28.53
N ASN A 130 -15.54 5.20 -28.04
CA ASN A 130 -15.67 4.78 -26.65
C ASN A 130 -15.91 3.28 -26.59
N GLY A 131 -15.26 2.63 -25.63
CA GLY A 131 -15.42 1.19 -25.40
C GLY A 131 -15.29 0.82 -23.95
N VAL A 132 -15.78 -0.36 -23.62
CA VAL A 132 -15.68 -0.96 -22.30
C VAL A 132 -14.91 -2.27 -22.42
N VAL A 133 -13.90 -2.44 -21.57
CA VAL A 133 -13.14 -3.68 -21.47
C VAL A 133 -13.37 -4.25 -20.08
N GLU A 134 -13.96 -5.45 -20.00
CA GLU A 134 -14.19 -6.19 -18.77
C GLU A 134 -13.22 -7.35 -18.67
N PHE A 135 -12.42 -7.37 -17.60
CA PHE A 135 -11.55 -8.48 -17.23
C PHE A 135 -12.23 -9.30 -16.13
N ARG A 136 -12.90 -10.38 -16.49
CA ARG A 136 -13.63 -11.24 -15.56
C ARG A 136 -12.82 -12.47 -15.22
N ASN A 137 -12.38 -12.60 -13.97
CA ASN A 137 -11.78 -13.82 -13.47
C ASN A 137 -12.86 -14.80 -12.94
N ALA A 138 -12.49 -16.07 -12.73
CA ALA A 138 -13.43 -17.07 -12.23
C ALA A 138 -14.06 -16.72 -10.87
N TYR A 139 -13.34 -15.97 -10.04
CA TYR A 139 -13.75 -15.54 -8.71
C TYR A 139 -14.43 -14.16 -8.70
N GLY A 140 -14.38 -13.37 -9.77
CA GLY A 140 -14.96 -12.04 -9.86
C GLY A 140 -14.15 -11.07 -10.72
N GLU A 141 -14.35 -9.76 -10.48
CA GLU A 141 -13.78 -8.68 -11.27
C GLU A 141 -12.48 -8.10 -10.70
N LEU A 142 -12.06 -8.56 -9.49
CA LEU A 142 -10.82 -8.10 -8.91
C LEU A 142 -9.63 -8.52 -9.80
N PRO A 143 -8.70 -7.60 -10.12
CA PRO A 143 -7.51 -7.94 -10.90
C PRO A 143 -6.74 -9.09 -10.28
N ALA A 144 -6.21 -9.99 -11.12
CA ALA A 144 -5.48 -11.17 -10.66
C ALA A 144 -4.25 -10.81 -9.81
N ALA A 145 -3.61 -9.66 -10.07
CA ALA A 145 -2.53 -9.14 -9.24
C ALA A 145 -2.95 -8.74 -7.82
N GLN A 146 -4.25 -8.61 -7.56
CA GLN A 146 -4.77 -8.12 -6.28
C GLN A 146 -5.61 -9.16 -5.53
N ILE A 147 -6.01 -10.27 -6.16
CA ILE A 147 -6.91 -11.24 -5.51
C ILE A 147 -6.35 -11.79 -4.20
N ALA A 148 -5.04 -11.98 -4.10
CA ALA A 148 -4.40 -12.46 -2.88
C ALA A 148 -4.54 -11.48 -1.69
N LYS A 149 -4.82 -10.19 -1.94
CA LYS A 149 -5.13 -9.22 -0.89
C LYS A 149 -6.43 -9.53 -0.17
N LEU A 150 -7.41 -10.12 -0.86
CA LEU A 150 -8.71 -10.43 -0.26
C LEU A 150 -8.60 -11.42 0.91
N PRO A 151 -8.05 -12.64 0.76
CA PRO A 151 -7.84 -13.54 1.89
C PRO A 151 -6.80 -12.99 2.89
N PHE A 152 -5.81 -12.22 2.44
CA PHE A 152 -4.82 -11.62 3.31
C PHE A 152 -5.42 -10.62 4.29
N TYR A 153 -6.20 -9.65 3.83
CA TYR A 153 -6.86 -8.67 4.71
C TYR A 153 -7.97 -9.29 5.54
N GLY A 154 -8.67 -10.31 5.01
CA GLY A 154 -9.61 -11.12 5.80
C GLY A 154 -8.91 -11.82 6.96
N GLY A 155 -7.77 -12.45 6.71
CA GLY A 155 -6.93 -13.07 7.75
C GLY A 155 -6.42 -12.06 8.78
N LEU A 156 -5.93 -10.91 8.34
CA LEU A 156 -5.51 -9.83 9.24
C LEU A 156 -6.66 -9.32 10.11
N THR A 157 -7.86 -9.15 9.55
CA THR A 157 -9.05 -8.75 10.32
C THR A 157 -9.34 -9.72 11.46
N ILE A 158 -9.27 -11.03 11.17
CA ILE A 158 -9.48 -12.08 12.19
C ILE A 158 -8.40 -11.99 13.27
N VAL A 159 -7.13 -11.85 12.88
CA VAL A 159 -6.01 -11.75 13.85
C VAL A 159 -6.16 -10.52 14.75
N TYR A 160 -6.51 -9.36 14.18
CA TYR A 160 -6.77 -8.15 14.98
C TYR A 160 -8.00 -8.30 15.87
N ALA A 161 -9.07 -8.96 15.41
CA ALA A 161 -10.24 -9.25 16.23
C ALA A 161 -9.91 -10.16 17.43
N VAL A 162 -9.11 -11.21 17.21
CA VAL A 162 -8.62 -12.10 18.29
C VAL A 162 -7.74 -11.32 19.27
N LEU A 163 -6.82 -10.50 18.78
CA LEU A 163 -6.00 -9.61 19.61
C LEU A 163 -6.89 -8.67 20.43
N GLY A 164 -7.91 -8.07 19.82
CA GLY A 164 -8.85 -7.17 20.47
C GLY A 164 -9.68 -7.87 21.53
N ALA A 165 -10.18 -9.08 21.27
CA ALA A 165 -10.92 -9.88 22.24
C ALA A 165 -10.06 -10.24 23.46
N PHE A 166 -8.83 -10.69 23.22
CA PHE A 166 -7.88 -10.99 24.31
C PHE A 166 -7.51 -9.73 25.11
N TRP A 167 -7.27 -8.60 24.42
CA TRP A 167 -7.03 -7.32 25.08
C TRP A 167 -8.23 -6.86 25.91
N ALA A 168 -9.45 -6.94 25.37
CA ALA A 168 -10.67 -6.56 26.08
C ALA A 168 -10.90 -7.41 27.32
N PHE A 169 -10.63 -8.72 27.24
CA PHE A 169 -10.70 -9.63 28.40
C PHE A 169 -9.78 -9.16 29.53
N LEU A 170 -8.50 -8.90 29.23
CA LEU A 170 -7.53 -8.42 30.19
C LEU A 170 -7.89 -7.04 30.74
N TYR A 171 -8.42 -6.15 29.88
CA TYR A 171 -8.84 -4.80 30.25
C TYR A 171 -10.00 -4.82 31.25
N VAL A 172 -11.03 -5.62 30.98
CA VAL A 172 -12.19 -5.76 31.88
C VAL A 172 -11.78 -6.42 33.20
N GLN A 173 -10.97 -7.47 33.16
CA GLN A 173 -10.50 -8.17 34.36
C GLN A 173 -9.70 -7.24 35.30
N ASN A 174 -8.92 -6.30 34.76
CA ASN A 174 -8.05 -5.40 35.53
C ASN A 174 -8.52 -3.93 35.50
N ARG A 175 -9.82 -3.70 35.35
CA ARG A 175 -10.41 -2.34 35.16
C ARG A 175 -10.06 -1.33 36.26
N SER A 176 -9.78 -1.78 37.48
CA SER A 176 -9.37 -0.92 38.63
C SER A 176 -7.98 -0.34 38.48
N ASP A 177 -7.10 -1.02 37.72
CA ASP A 177 -5.67 -0.76 37.65
C ASP A 177 -5.20 -0.30 36.24
N ILE A 178 -6.14 0.19 35.40
CA ILE A 178 -5.84 0.63 34.05
C ILE A 178 -4.96 1.88 34.04
N LEU A 179 -3.92 1.85 33.22
CA LEU A 179 -3.03 3.00 32.97
C LEU A 179 -3.55 3.89 31.83
N PRO A 180 -3.30 5.20 31.85
CA PRO A 180 -3.73 6.10 30.78
C PRO A 180 -3.26 5.69 29.37
N VAL A 181 -2.05 5.13 29.24
CA VAL A 181 -1.51 4.65 27.97
C VAL A 181 -2.31 3.46 27.42
N GLN A 182 -2.86 2.60 28.29
CA GLN A 182 -3.66 1.44 27.89
C GLN A 182 -4.97 1.84 27.20
N ASN A 183 -5.54 3.00 27.55
CA ASN A 183 -6.71 3.55 26.85
C ASN A 183 -6.39 3.91 25.39
N TYR A 184 -5.22 4.49 25.14
CA TYR A 184 -4.77 4.78 23.77
C TYR A 184 -4.47 3.50 22.97
N ILE A 185 -3.89 2.48 23.61
CA ILE A 185 -3.69 1.17 22.98
C ILE A 185 -5.04 0.55 22.63
N THR A 186 -6.03 0.59 23.54
CA THR A 186 -7.39 0.11 23.31
C THR A 186 -8.02 0.81 22.10
N ALA A 187 -7.98 2.14 22.07
CA ALA A 187 -8.51 2.91 20.96
C ALA A 187 -7.82 2.56 19.63
N THR A 188 -6.50 2.36 19.64
CA THR A 188 -5.74 1.96 18.46
C THR A 188 -6.14 0.55 17.98
N ILE A 189 -6.28 -0.42 18.88
CA ILE A 189 -6.69 -1.79 18.52
C ILE A 189 -8.09 -1.78 17.89
N ILE A 190 -9.04 -1.06 18.49
CA ILE A 190 -10.41 -0.93 17.93
C ILE A 190 -10.36 -0.30 16.54
N PHE A 191 -9.60 0.79 16.40
CA PHE A 191 -9.45 1.47 15.12
C PHE A 191 -8.87 0.53 14.04
N LEU A 192 -7.86 -0.27 14.39
CA LEU A 192 -7.24 -1.23 13.47
C LEU A 192 -8.19 -2.33 13.03
N ILE A 193 -9.04 -2.84 13.93
CA ILE A 193 -10.07 -3.82 13.57
C ILE A 193 -11.01 -3.22 12.52
N VAL A 194 -11.48 -2.00 12.74
CA VAL A 194 -12.39 -1.30 11.82
C VAL A 194 -11.69 -1.03 10.48
N GLU A 195 -10.47 -0.54 10.50
CA GLU A 195 -9.68 -0.24 9.29
C GLU A 195 -9.45 -1.49 8.45
N GLN A 196 -9.02 -2.61 9.05
CA GLN A 196 -8.79 -3.87 8.34
C GLN A 196 -10.08 -4.46 7.78
N LEU A 197 -11.18 -4.40 8.54
CA LEU A 197 -12.49 -4.84 8.08
C LEU A 197 -12.98 -4.02 6.88
N MET A 198 -12.81 -2.70 6.92
CA MET A 198 -13.18 -1.82 5.80
C MET A 198 -12.30 -2.08 4.58
N THR A 199 -11.01 -2.33 4.76
CA THR A 199 -10.09 -2.68 3.68
C THR A 199 -10.46 -4.02 3.04
N TRP A 200 -10.76 -5.04 3.83
CA TRP A 200 -11.28 -6.31 3.33
C TRP A 200 -12.61 -6.13 2.59
N GLY A 201 -13.55 -5.38 3.16
CA GLY A 201 -14.84 -5.08 2.54
C GLY A 201 -14.71 -4.35 1.21
N PHE A 202 -13.75 -3.43 1.07
CA PHE A 202 -13.44 -2.75 -0.18
C PHE A 202 -13.02 -3.75 -1.28
N TYR A 203 -12.09 -4.68 -0.98
CA TYR A 203 -11.66 -5.68 -1.95
C TYR A 203 -12.77 -6.69 -2.28
N ASP A 204 -13.59 -7.10 -1.29
CA ASP A 204 -14.75 -7.98 -1.52
C ASP A 204 -15.79 -7.31 -2.40
N TYR A 205 -16.12 -6.05 -2.11
CA TYR A 205 -17.05 -5.26 -2.92
C TYR A 205 -16.55 -5.09 -4.36
N GLN A 206 -15.28 -4.71 -4.53
CA GLN A 206 -14.66 -4.57 -5.85
C GLN A 206 -14.67 -5.90 -6.62
N ASN A 207 -14.44 -7.02 -5.94
CA ASN A 207 -14.46 -8.34 -6.58
C ASN A 207 -15.86 -8.73 -7.09
N ARG A 208 -16.92 -8.30 -6.41
CA ARG A 208 -18.30 -8.65 -6.78
C ARG A 208 -18.93 -7.68 -7.79
N HIS A 209 -18.59 -6.42 -7.74
CA HIS A 209 -19.28 -5.34 -8.46
C HIS A 209 -18.38 -4.51 -9.38
N GLY A 210 -17.08 -4.84 -9.44
CA GLY A 210 -16.11 -4.14 -10.26
C GLY A 210 -15.84 -2.70 -9.82
N ASN A 211 -15.37 -1.91 -10.76
CA ASN A 211 -14.99 -0.52 -10.52
C ASN A 211 -16.15 0.44 -10.83
N ASN A 212 -17.03 0.65 -9.86
CA ASN A 212 -18.16 1.57 -9.96
C ASN A 212 -17.99 2.79 -9.03
N ALA A 213 -18.97 3.73 -9.06
CA ALA A 213 -18.94 4.94 -8.26
C ALA A 213 -18.86 4.64 -6.74
N LEU A 214 -19.58 3.62 -6.26
CA LEU A 214 -19.54 3.22 -4.85
C LEU A 214 -18.18 2.64 -4.47
N ASN A 215 -17.54 1.88 -5.36
CA ASN A 215 -16.18 1.39 -5.14
C ASN A 215 -15.17 2.53 -4.97
N LYS A 216 -15.31 3.63 -5.73
CA LYS A 216 -14.48 4.84 -5.57
C LYS A 216 -14.70 5.48 -4.19
N VAL A 217 -15.93 5.51 -3.68
CA VAL A 217 -16.24 6.01 -2.33
C VAL A 217 -15.58 5.13 -1.27
N PHE A 218 -15.69 3.79 -1.37
CA PHE A 218 -14.98 2.87 -0.46
C PHE A 218 -13.47 3.07 -0.50
N MET A 219 -12.89 3.25 -1.68
CA MET A 219 -11.46 3.50 -1.85
C MET A 219 -11.03 4.77 -1.10
N ILE A 220 -11.80 5.86 -1.18
CA ILE A 220 -11.52 7.11 -0.46
C ILE A 220 -11.59 6.87 1.06
N ILE A 221 -12.64 6.18 1.55
CA ILE A 221 -12.80 5.87 2.97
C ILE A 221 -11.61 5.05 3.49
N VAL A 222 -11.24 3.98 2.79
CA VAL A 222 -10.09 3.13 3.16
C VAL A 222 -8.79 3.93 3.16
N SER A 223 -8.60 4.83 2.21
CA SER A 223 -7.41 5.69 2.16
C SER A 223 -7.33 6.67 3.34
N ILE A 224 -8.46 7.24 3.75
CA ILE A 224 -8.54 8.09 4.95
C ILE A 224 -8.25 7.27 6.21
N LEU A 225 -8.81 6.06 6.33
CA LEU A 225 -8.55 5.17 7.45
C LEU A 225 -7.07 4.74 7.50
N ASN A 226 -6.46 4.48 6.36
CA ASN A 226 -5.04 4.14 6.28
C ASN A 226 -4.14 5.32 6.74
N ALA A 227 -4.45 6.55 6.32
CA ALA A 227 -3.77 7.75 6.84
C ALA A 227 -3.97 7.89 8.37
N GLY A 228 -5.19 7.60 8.87
CA GLY A 228 -5.51 7.55 10.29
C GLY A 228 -4.70 6.50 11.05
N ARG A 229 -4.57 5.29 10.49
CA ARG A 229 -3.73 4.21 11.06
C ARG A 229 -2.29 4.68 11.25
N ASN A 230 -1.69 5.26 10.22
CA ASN A 230 -0.31 5.71 10.27
C ASN A 230 -0.13 6.80 11.34
N SER A 231 -1.02 7.78 11.37
CA SER A 231 -0.97 8.89 12.34
C SER A 231 -1.17 8.43 13.77
N LEU A 232 -2.17 7.58 14.04
CA LEU A 232 -2.42 7.03 15.38
C LEU A 232 -1.27 6.16 15.86
N SER A 233 -0.63 5.42 14.96
CA SER A 233 0.50 4.55 15.29
C SER A 233 1.74 5.34 15.69
N PHE A 234 2.08 6.38 14.94
CA PHE A 234 3.18 7.28 15.30
C PHE A 234 2.89 8.02 16.60
N PHE A 235 1.66 8.49 16.78
CA PHE A 235 1.22 9.11 18.02
C PHE A 235 1.37 8.14 19.21
N LEU A 236 0.83 6.92 19.09
CA LEU A 236 0.91 5.91 20.16
C LEU A 236 2.36 5.57 20.48
N LEU A 237 3.18 5.30 19.45
CA LEU A 237 4.59 4.96 19.64
C LEU A 237 5.35 6.07 20.36
N LEU A 238 5.12 7.33 19.96
CA LEU A 238 5.78 8.48 20.58
C LEU A 238 5.40 8.66 22.05
N ILE A 239 4.10 8.60 22.40
CA ILE A 239 3.67 8.74 23.81
C ILE A 239 4.15 7.58 24.67
N VAL A 240 4.18 6.37 24.12
CA VAL A 240 4.77 5.19 24.79
C VAL A 240 6.26 5.42 25.05
N CYS A 241 7.02 5.85 24.06
CA CYS A 241 8.46 6.12 24.18
C CYS A 241 8.78 7.28 25.14
N MET A 242 7.86 8.25 25.30
CA MET A 242 7.95 9.32 26.30
C MET A 242 7.69 8.85 27.74
N GLY A 243 7.22 7.62 27.92
CA GLY A 243 6.93 7.04 29.22
C GLY A 243 5.56 7.43 29.78
N TYR A 244 4.61 7.83 28.92
CA TYR A 244 3.29 8.27 29.37
C TYR A 244 2.54 7.19 30.16
N GLY A 245 2.04 7.56 31.34
CA GLY A 245 1.27 6.69 32.22
C GLY A 245 2.06 5.61 32.95
N VAL A 246 3.37 5.42 32.66
CA VAL A 246 4.23 4.42 33.31
C VAL A 246 5.42 5.07 34.04
N VAL A 247 6.08 6.01 33.39
CA VAL A 247 7.24 6.76 33.91
C VAL A 247 6.83 8.17 34.33
N LYS A 248 5.97 8.77 33.52
CA LYS A 248 5.41 10.11 33.76
C LYS A 248 3.88 10.04 33.80
N PRO A 249 3.23 10.44 34.89
CA PRO A 249 1.77 10.39 35.03
C PRO A 249 1.07 11.26 33.97
N SER A 250 1.69 12.39 33.60
CA SER A 250 1.22 13.28 32.54
C SER A 250 2.39 13.86 31.74
N LEU A 251 2.15 14.20 30.47
CA LEU A 251 3.14 14.86 29.61
C LEU A 251 2.97 16.39 29.57
N GLY A 252 1.96 16.94 30.28
CA GLY A 252 1.71 18.37 30.34
C GLY A 252 1.58 18.99 28.94
N ARG A 253 2.26 20.14 28.71
CA ARG A 253 2.25 20.87 27.44
C ARG A 253 2.80 20.04 26.26
N THR A 254 3.71 19.11 26.51
CA THR A 254 4.29 18.24 25.48
C THR A 254 3.23 17.42 24.78
N MET A 255 2.18 16.97 25.50
CA MET A 255 1.06 16.20 24.91
C MET A 255 0.31 17.00 23.83
N ILE A 256 0.24 18.33 23.98
CA ILE A 256 -0.41 19.21 22.99
C ILE A 256 0.40 19.19 21.68
N TYR A 257 1.72 19.33 21.77
CA TYR A 257 2.60 19.32 20.59
C TYR A 257 2.57 17.96 19.86
N VAL A 258 2.53 16.85 20.63
CA VAL A 258 2.40 15.49 20.04
C VAL A 258 1.08 15.35 19.31
N ARG A 259 -0.03 15.85 19.86
CA ARG A 259 -1.34 15.82 19.20
C ARG A 259 -1.36 16.68 17.93
N ILE A 260 -0.78 17.89 17.99
CA ILE A 260 -0.69 18.78 16.82
C ILE A 260 0.10 18.08 15.70
N LEU A 261 1.24 17.47 16.02
CA LEU A 261 2.05 16.73 15.04
C LEU A 261 1.26 15.55 14.44
N ALA A 262 0.49 14.81 15.25
CA ALA A 262 -0.34 13.70 14.80
C ALA A 262 -1.46 14.18 13.86
N ILE A 263 -2.14 15.27 14.19
CA ILE A 263 -3.18 15.86 13.34
C ILE A 263 -2.57 16.37 12.02
N ALA A 264 -1.44 17.06 12.08
CA ALA A 264 -0.74 17.54 10.89
C ALA A 264 -0.34 16.37 9.97
N HIS A 265 0.24 15.30 10.53
CA HIS A 265 0.59 14.10 9.77
C HIS A 265 -0.65 13.43 9.13
N PHE A 266 -1.75 13.35 9.86
CA PHE A 266 -3.02 12.83 9.34
C PHE A 266 -3.52 13.66 8.15
N ILE A 267 -3.56 15.00 8.29
CA ILE A 267 -4.04 15.90 7.22
C ILE A 267 -3.16 15.74 5.97
N PHE A 268 -1.83 15.77 6.11
CA PHE A 268 -0.92 15.57 4.98
C PHE A 268 -1.03 14.18 4.38
N GLY A 269 -1.29 13.14 5.21
CA GLY A 269 -1.55 11.78 4.75
C GLY A 269 -2.82 11.68 3.90
N VAL A 270 -3.90 12.34 4.31
CA VAL A 270 -5.16 12.40 3.53
C VAL A 270 -4.96 13.16 2.23
N ILE A 271 -4.27 14.31 2.26
CA ILE A 271 -3.95 15.09 1.05
C ILE A 271 -3.13 14.24 0.07
N TYR A 272 -2.10 13.53 0.56
CA TYR A 272 -1.31 12.62 -0.25
C TYR A 272 -2.15 11.50 -0.88
N ALA A 273 -3.04 10.89 -0.09
CA ALA A 273 -3.92 9.82 -0.56
C ALA A 273 -4.86 10.31 -1.68
N ILE A 274 -5.46 11.49 -1.52
CA ILE A 274 -6.33 12.10 -2.55
C ILE A 274 -5.50 12.46 -3.81
N ALA A 275 -4.35 13.09 -3.62
CA ALA A 275 -3.48 13.46 -4.74
C ALA A 275 -3.00 12.24 -5.54
N SER A 276 -2.65 11.14 -4.86
CA SER A 276 -2.23 9.89 -5.53
C SER A 276 -3.33 9.20 -6.34
N MET A 277 -4.60 9.51 -6.07
CA MET A 277 -5.73 9.03 -6.86
C MET A 277 -6.04 9.91 -8.08
N ALA A 278 -5.75 11.21 -7.97
CA ALA A 278 -6.05 12.20 -9.00
C ALA A 278 -4.95 12.36 -10.05
N ILE A 279 -3.70 12.03 -9.69
CA ILE A 279 -2.54 12.25 -10.54
C ILE A 279 -2.22 10.96 -11.29
N THR A 280 -2.27 11.02 -12.62
CA THR A 280 -1.77 9.94 -13.48
C THR A 280 -0.23 9.98 -13.55
N PRO A 281 0.46 8.84 -13.74
CA PRO A 281 1.92 8.81 -13.84
C PRO A 281 2.51 9.76 -14.89
N GLU A 282 1.75 10.07 -15.92
CA GLU A 282 2.15 10.95 -17.03
C GLU A 282 2.07 12.44 -16.69
N SER A 283 1.23 12.80 -15.69
CA SER A 283 1.03 14.18 -15.22
C SER A 283 1.82 14.54 -13.97
N VAL A 284 2.77 13.69 -13.56
CA VAL A 284 3.61 13.90 -12.36
C VAL A 284 4.55 15.07 -12.58
N GLY A 285 4.08 16.27 -12.27
CA GLY A 285 4.88 17.50 -12.25
C GLY A 285 5.50 17.78 -10.87
N PRO A 286 6.27 18.88 -10.75
CA PRO A 286 6.91 19.28 -9.48
C PRO A 286 5.93 19.53 -8.34
N LEU A 287 4.63 19.71 -8.61
CA LEU A 287 3.57 19.89 -7.60
C LEU A 287 3.45 18.72 -6.62
N ILE A 288 3.78 17.49 -7.03
CA ILE A 288 3.73 16.32 -6.14
C ILE A 288 4.72 16.45 -4.98
N LEU A 289 5.83 17.16 -5.17
CA LEU A 289 6.81 17.40 -4.12
C LEU A 289 6.22 18.23 -2.97
N PHE A 290 5.33 19.19 -3.25
CA PHE A 290 4.65 19.97 -2.21
C PHE A 290 3.71 19.13 -1.35
N VAL A 291 3.26 17.98 -1.83
CA VAL A 291 2.43 17.04 -1.08
C VAL A 291 3.29 16.04 -0.30
N ILE A 292 4.34 15.52 -0.93
CA ILE A 292 5.21 14.51 -0.32
C ILE A 292 6.10 15.12 0.77
N LEU A 293 6.68 16.31 0.56
CA LEU A 293 7.63 16.91 1.49
C LEU A 293 7.04 17.19 2.89
N PRO A 294 5.83 17.77 3.05
CA PRO A 294 5.26 17.95 4.38
C PRO A 294 4.96 16.63 5.08
N LEU A 295 4.48 15.62 4.34
CA LEU A 295 4.23 14.28 4.88
C LEU A 295 5.54 13.63 5.36
N ALA A 296 6.59 13.66 4.55
CA ALA A 296 7.91 13.16 4.91
C ALA A 296 8.53 13.95 6.09
N GLY A 297 8.34 15.26 6.13
CA GLY A 297 8.79 16.12 7.21
C GLY A 297 8.15 15.76 8.55
N THR A 298 6.83 15.58 8.59
CA THR A 298 6.11 15.15 9.80
C THR A 298 6.49 13.74 10.24
N MET A 299 6.68 12.82 9.28
CA MET A 299 7.15 11.46 9.58
C MET A 299 8.56 11.47 10.17
N THR A 300 9.47 12.25 9.61
CA THR A 300 10.84 12.45 10.13
C THR A 300 10.83 13.04 11.53
N ALA A 301 9.98 14.05 11.77
CA ALA A 301 9.81 14.64 13.09
C ALA A 301 9.34 13.61 14.13
N PHE A 302 8.36 12.78 13.80
CA PHE A 302 7.94 11.66 14.66
C PHE A 302 9.08 10.70 14.95
N TYR A 303 9.82 10.31 13.93
CA TYR A 303 10.91 9.34 14.07
C TYR A 303 12.03 9.86 14.98
N VAL A 304 12.53 11.06 14.70
CA VAL A 304 13.58 11.70 15.50
C VAL A 304 13.14 11.90 16.94
N TRP A 305 11.92 12.41 17.13
CA TRP A 305 11.39 12.66 18.48
C TRP A 305 11.17 11.37 19.27
N THR A 306 10.70 10.30 18.61
CA THR A 306 10.52 8.97 19.22
C THR A 306 11.84 8.41 19.71
N LEU A 307 12.91 8.43 18.89
CA LEU A 307 14.22 7.92 19.28
C LEU A 307 14.84 8.73 20.42
N GLN A 308 14.76 10.05 20.35
CA GLN A 308 15.24 10.93 21.43
C GLN A 308 14.49 10.67 22.75
N SER A 309 13.15 10.59 22.67
CA SER A 309 12.31 10.34 23.85
C SER A 309 12.59 8.98 24.47
N LEU A 310 12.78 7.96 23.65
CA LEU A 310 13.08 6.60 24.10
C LEU A 310 14.42 6.54 24.84
N ASN A 311 15.46 7.15 24.27
CA ASN A 311 16.78 7.23 24.88
C ASN A 311 16.75 8.02 26.21
N LEU A 312 16.07 9.16 26.26
CA LEU A 312 15.91 9.95 27.47
C LEU A 312 15.14 9.19 28.56
N THR A 313 14.06 8.48 28.18
CA THR A 313 13.27 7.67 29.11
C THR A 313 14.10 6.52 29.70
N ILE A 314 14.87 5.80 28.87
CA ILE A 314 15.75 4.74 29.35
C ILE A 314 16.82 5.29 30.30
N ARG A 315 17.44 6.41 29.95
CA ARG A 315 18.46 7.05 30.78
C ARG A 315 17.90 7.47 32.15
N ASP A 316 16.74 8.13 32.17
CA ASP A 316 16.05 8.54 33.40
C ASP A 316 15.71 7.32 34.29
N LEU A 317 15.24 6.20 33.70
CA LEU A 317 14.94 4.98 34.39
C LEU A 317 16.20 4.30 34.99
N VAL A 318 17.31 4.32 34.26
CA VAL A 318 18.60 3.76 34.75
C VAL A 318 19.15 4.62 35.90
N GLU A 319 19.12 5.95 35.78
CA GLU A 319 19.53 6.88 36.84
C GLU A 319 18.69 6.70 38.11
N ARG A 320 17.39 6.42 37.97
CA ARG A 320 16.47 6.12 39.10
C ARG A 320 16.57 4.68 39.60
N ARG A 321 17.46 3.85 39.03
CA ARG A 321 17.64 2.42 39.37
C ARG A 321 16.41 1.55 39.15
N GLN A 322 15.48 1.94 38.29
CA GLN A 322 14.25 1.23 37.93
C GLN A 322 14.51 0.14 36.89
N LYS A 323 15.24 -0.91 37.28
CA LYS A 323 15.73 -1.95 36.37
C LYS A 323 14.63 -2.63 35.56
N THR A 324 13.47 -2.92 36.15
CA THR A 324 12.36 -3.63 35.50
C THR A 324 11.75 -2.79 34.38
N LYS A 325 11.46 -1.52 34.67
CA LYS A 325 10.94 -0.59 33.63
C LYS A 325 12.00 -0.33 32.55
N ALA A 326 13.25 -0.08 32.94
CA ALA A 326 14.34 0.11 31.97
C ALA A 326 14.49 -1.09 31.03
N MET A 327 14.34 -2.33 31.53
CA MET A 327 14.37 -3.54 30.72
C MET A 327 13.19 -3.60 29.74
N MET A 328 11.97 -3.19 30.15
CA MET A 328 10.79 -3.12 29.28
C MET A 328 11.03 -2.15 28.11
N TYR A 329 11.55 -0.95 28.38
CA TYR A 329 11.88 0.03 27.34
C TYR A 329 13.06 -0.40 26.46
N LYS A 330 14.06 -1.10 26.99
CA LYS A 330 15.11 -1.73 26.16
C LYS A 330 14.56 -2.80 25.21
N LYS A 331 13.61 -3.63 25.67
CA LYS A 331 12.91 -4.58 24.77
C LYS A 331 12.17 -3.86 23.66
N LEU A 332 11.48 -2.74 23.96
CA LEU A 332 10.83 -1.91 22.96
C LEU A 332 11.85 -1.35 21.94
N THR A 333 13.02 -0.88 22.41
CA THR A 333 14.10 -0.41 21.52
C THR A 333 14.54 -1.50 20.54
N TRP A 334 14.76 -2.72 21.02
CA TRP A 334 15.14 -3.84 20.17
C TRP A 334 14.05 -4.22 19.17
N CYS A 335 12.77 -4.13 19.58
CA CYS A 335 11.65 -4.37 18.69
C CYS A 335 11.61 -3.32 17.54
N ILE A 336 11.75 -2.04 17.87
CA ILE A 336 11.78 -0.95 16.89
C ILE A 336 12.97 -1.08 15.95
N LEU A 337 14.19 -1.28 16.50
CA LEU A 337 15.40 -1.46 15.69
C LEU A 337 15.31 -2.71 14.80
N GLY A 338 14.81 -3.82 15.34
CA GLY A 338 14.59 -5.05 14.57
C GLY A 338 13.62 -4.84 13.42
N SER A 339 12.50 -4.12 13.65
CA SER A 339 11.54 -3.79 12.62
C SER A 339 12.14 -2.89 11.53
N VAL A 340 12.92 -1.89 11.93
CA VAL A 340 13.63 -1.01 10.99
C VAL A 340 14.64 -1.81 10.16
N MET A 341 15.40 -2.70 10.79
CA MET A 341 16.37 -3.56 10.08
C MET A 341 15.67 -4.51 9.10
N VAL A 342 14.54 -5.10 9.48
CA VAL A 342 13.72 -5.93 8.57
C VAL A 342 13.22 -5.11 7.39
N ILE A 343 12.74 -3.87 7.62
CA ILE A 343 12.30 -2.96 6.56
C ILE A 343 13.45 -2.65 5.59
N PHE A 344 14.61 -2.29 6.09
CA PHE A 344 15.78 -2.00 5.26
C PHE A 344 16.26 -3.24 4.50
N ALA A 345 16.37 -4.39 5.17
CA ALA A 345 16.80 -5.63 4.54
C ALA A 345 15.85 -6.04 3.40
N PHE A 346 14.53 -5.96 3.64
CA PHE A 346 13.54 -6.26 2.63
C PHE A 346 13.58 -5.27 1.47
N PHE A 347 13.68 -3.98 1.76
CA PHE A 347 13.83 -2.94 0.72
C PHE A 347 15.11 -3.17 -0.10
N PHE A 348 16.23 -3.48 0.55
CA PHE A 348 17.50 -3.74 -0.10
C PHE A 348 17.43 -4.96 -1.03
N ILE A 349 16.90 -6.10 -0.51
CA ILE A 349 16.72 -7.32 -1.32
C ILE A 349 15.84 -7.04 -2.55
N ASN A 350 14.73 -6.30 -2.34
CA ASN A 350 13.85 -5.96 -3.45
C ASN A 350 14.47 -4.97 -4.42
N SER A 351 15.33 -4.04 -3.96
CA SER A 351 16.04 -3.12 -4.85
C SER A 351 16.91 -3.85 -5.86
N PHE A 352 17.53 -4.97 -5.49
CA PHE A 352 18.25 -5.82 -6.46
C PHE A 352 17.29 -6.52 -7.42
N ALA A 353 16.17 -7.04 -6.94
CA ALA A 353 15.13 -7.60 -7.81
C ALA A 353 14.52 -6.53 -8.72
N PHE A 354 14.37 -5.29 -8.24
CA PHE A 354 13.87 -4.16 -9.01
C PHE A 354 14.93 -3.44 -9.85
N ALA A 355 16.21 -3.76 -9.71
CA ALA A 355 17.26 -3.19 -10.56
C ALA A 355 17.04 -3.55 -12.05
N GLY A 356 16.32 -4.65 -12.32
CA GLY A 356 15.83 -5.01 -13.65
C GLY A 356 14.51 -4.33 -14.07
N SER A 357 13.91 -3.50 -13.21
CA SER A 357 12.57 -2.91 -13.44
C SER A 357 12.51 -1.86 -14.58
N GLY A 358 13.65 -1.48 -15.14
CA GLY A 358 13.72 -0.70 -16.37
C GLY A 358 13.35 -1.48 -17.64
N SER A 359 13.23 -2.82 -17.56
CA SER A 359 12.71 -3.62 -18.65
C SER A 359 11.17 -3.61 -18.64
N ALA A 360 10.57 -3.49 -19.82
CA ALA A 360 9.12 -3.53 -19.98
C ALA A 360 8.51 -4.86 -19.49
N SER A 361 9.29 -5.95 -19.50
CA SER A 361 8.89 -7.29 -19.06
C SER A 361 8.76 -7.46 -17.54
N PHE A 362 9.34 -6.56 -16.73
CA PHE A 362 9.39 -6.73 -15.27
C PHE A 362 8.00 -6.86 -14.62
N VAL A 363 7.07 -5.98 -14.98
CA VAL A 363 5.71 -5.97 -14.40
C VAL A 363 4.93 -7.21 -14.81
N PRO A 364 4.91 -7.60 -16.11
CA PRO A 364 4.28 -8.82 -16.56
C PRO A 364 4.83 -10.11 -15.96
N GLU A 365 6.12 -10.15 -15.62
CA GLU A 365 6.74 -11.35 -15.03
C GLU A 365 6.48 -11.48 -13.52
N HIS A 366 6.32 -10.36 -12.80
CA HIS A 366 6.22 -10.34 -11.34
C HIS A 366 4.84 -9.96 -10.79
N TRP A 367 3.80 -9.87 -11.62
CA TRP A 367 2.48 -9.37 -11.24
C TRP A 367 1.82 -10.14 -10.09
N GLN A 368 2.11 -11.45 -9.93
CA GLN A 368 1.53 -12.29 -8.89
C GLN A 368 2.06 -11.97 -7.48
N THR A 369 3.32 -11.58 -7.36
CA THR A 369 4.01 -11.35 -6.07
C THR A 369 4.15 -9.88 -5.72
N ARG A 370 3.98 -9.00 -6.69
CA ARG A 370 4.19 -7.56 -6.54
C ARG A 370 3.38 -6.93 -5.41
N TRP A 371 2.14 -7.36 -5.20
CA TRP A 371 1.29 -6.86 -4.13
C TRP A 371 1.88 -7.10 -2.74
N PHE A 372 2.52 -8.25 -2.53
CA PHE A 372 3.14 -8.60 -1.25
C PHE A 372 4.36 -7.71 -0.99
N VAL A 373 5.16 -7.46 -2.03
CA VAL A 373 6.33 -6.58 -1.96
C VAL A 373 5.94 -5.13 -1.67
N LEU A 374 4.86 -4.64 -2.28
CA LEU A 374 4.46 -3.24 -2.14
C LEU A 374 3.69 -2.96 -0.84
N ASP A 375 2.94 -3.94 -0.32
CA ASP A 375 1.95 -3.72 0.72
C ASP A 375 1.93 -4.81 1.81
N GLY A 376 1.86 -6.09 1.42
CA GLY A 376 1.57 -7.19 2.34
C GLY A 376 2.54 -7.31 3.50
N TRP A 377 3.84 -7.32 3.24
CA TRP A 377 4.86 -7.52 4.27
C TRP A 377 4.94 -6.37 5.29
N LEU A 378 4.68 -5.12 4.86
CA LEU A 378 4.64 -3.97 5.78
C LEU A 378 3.51 -4.13 6.79
N ASN A 379 2.34 -4.62 6.36
CA ASN A 379 1.23 -4.91 7.26
C ASN A 379 1.57 -6.00 8.28
N ILE A 380 2.37 -7.00 7.91
CA ILE A 380 2.84 -8.04 8.85
C ILE A 380 3.80 -7.45 9.89
N VAL A 381 4.79 -6.65 9.46
CA VAL A 381 5.71 -5.96 10.38
C VAL A 381 4.94 -5.04 11.33
N TYR A 382 3.95 -4.33 10.80
CA TYR A 382 3.09 -3.47 11.59
C TYR A 382 2.29 -4.25 12.64
N LEU A 383 1.65 -5.35 12.24
CA LEU A 383 0.93 -6.26 13.15
C LEU A 383 1.85 -6.77 14.27
N PHE A 384 3.07 -7.20 13.92
CA PHE A 384 4.05 -7.65 14.90
C PHE A 384 4.35 -6.56 15.94
N ASN A 385 4.58 -5.32 15.50
CA ASN A 385 4.86 -4.21 16.40
C ASN A 385 3.68 -3.91 17.35
N ILE A 386 2.45 -3.93 16.85
CA ILE A 386 1.26 -3.70 17.68
C ILE A 386 1.06 -4.83 18.70
N ILE A 387 1.22 -6.09 18.30
CA ILE A 387 1.16 -7.24 19.22
C ILE A 387 2.23 -7.09 20.30
N PHE A 388 3.45 -6.71 19.93
CA PHE A 388 4.54 -6.54 20.87
C PHE A 388 4.29 -5.41 21.87
N ILE A 389 3.79 -4.26 21.41
CA ILE A 389 3.39 -3.16 22.29
C ILE A 389 2.24 -3.60 23.19
N ALA A 390 1.21 -4.24 22.67
CA ALA A 390 0.11 -4.77 23.48
C ALA A 390 0.59 -5.78 24.54
N TYR A 391 1.52 -6.65 24.18
CA TYR A 391 2.12 -7.59 25.14
C TYR A 391 2.89 -6.89 26.25
N LEU A 392 3.74 -5.90 25.93
CA LEU A 392 4.53 -5.17 26.91
C LEU A 392 3.68 -4.34 27.88
N TRP A 393 2.60 -3.72 27.37
CA TRP A 393 1.69 -2.85 28.15
C TRP A 393 0.36 -3.53 28.49
N ARG A 394 0.29 -4.87 28.47
CA ARG A 394 -0.94 -5.60 28.80
C ARG A 394 -1.46 -5.23 30.18
N PRO A 395 -2.79 -5.08 30.34
CA PRO A 395 -3.40 -4.91 31.67
C PRO A 395 -3.07 -6.11 32.59
N THR A 396 -2.52 -5.83 33.78
CA THR A 396 -2.23 -6.82 34.81
C THR A 396 -2.64 -6.28 36.16
N ALA A 397 -2.90 -7.15 37.13
CA ALA A 397 -3.14 -6.76 38.51
C ALA A 397 -1.94 -5.97 39.05
N ASN A 398 -2.21 -4.90 39.80
CA ASN A 398 -1.20 -3.99 40.35
C ASN A 398 -0.45 -3.10 39.33
N ASN A 399 -0.99 -2.85 38.14
CA ASN A 399 -0.37 -1.95 37.16
C ASN A 399 -0.09 -0.55 37.73
N ARG A 400 -1.02 0.00 38.53
CA ARG A 400 -0.83 1.29 39.20
C ARG A 400 0.32 1.24 40.22
N ARG A 401 0.42 0.16 41.01
CA ARG A 401 1.54 -0.03 41.91
C ARG A 401 2.86 -0.14 41.14
N PHE A 402 2.88 -0.88 40.04
CA PHE A 402 4.05 -0.96 39.18
C PHE A 402 4.43 0.42 38.60
N ALA A 403 3.48 1.21 38.16
CA ALA A 403 3.73 2.58 37.68
C ALA A 403 4.22 3.52 38.80
N MET A 404 3.70 3.38 40.02
CA MET A 404 4.02 4.24 41.17
C MET A 404 5.16 3.68 42.05
N SER A 405 5.46 2.37 42.01
CA SER A 405 6.34 1.65 42.96
C SER A 405 7.79 2.15 43.02
N ASP A 406 8.15 3.03 42.09
CA ASP A 406 9.50 3.56 42.01
C ASP A 406 9.58 5.07 42.31
N GLU A 407 8.50 5.67 42.78
CA GLU A 407 8.54 6.95 43.49
C GLU A 407 9.10 6.77 44.92
N VAL A 408 10.21 6.07 45.09
CA VAL A 408 11.03 6.27 46.25
C VAL A 408 11.62 7.66 46.11
N ARG A 409 10.91 8.65 46.69
CA ARG A 409 11.49 9.94 46.99
C ARG A 409 12.79 9.67 47.75
N LEU A 410 13.93 9.81 47.09
CA LEU A 410 15.15 10.08 47.84
C LEU A 410 14.80 11.25 48.74
N PRO A 411 14.96 11.13 50.09
CA PRO A 411 14.59 12.20 50.97
C PRO A 411 15.29 13.47 50.46
N PHE A 412 14.51 14.52 50.28
CA PHE A 412 14.90 15.82 49.73
C PHE A 412 16.05 16.49 50.56
N SER A 413 16.47 15.83 51.63
CA SER A 413 17.44 16.26 52.62
C SER A 413 18.90 16.25 52.15
N GLU A 414 19.32 15.32 51.31
CA GLU A 414 20.75 15.20 50.95
C GLU A 414 21.21 16.07 49.78
N LYS A 415 20.33 16.23 48.77
CA LYS A 415 20.70 17.11 47.62
C LYS A 415 20.68 18.60 47.99
N SER A 416 19.86 19.01 48.94
CA SER A 416 19.81 20.40 49.45
C SER A 416 21.04 20.74 50.31
N LYS A 417 21.57 19.77 51.12
CA LYS A 417 22.77 20.01 51.94
C LYS A 417 24.05 20.06 51.07
N ASN A 418 24.16 19.23 50.03
CA ASN A 418 25.33 19.28 49.16
C ASN A 418 25.34 20.51 48.25
N ARG A 419 24.14 21.03 47.84
CA ARG A 419 24.07 22.24 47.03
C ARG A 419 24.34 23.51 47.86
N LYS A 420 24.01 23.51 49.18
CA LYS A 420 24.36 24.60 50.10
C LYS A 420 25.83 24.56 50.53
N ARG A 421 26.49 23.37 50.54
CA ARG A 421 27.93 23.29 50.82
C ARG A 421 28.80 23.66 49.64
N SER A 422 28.33 23.56 48.40
CA SER A 422 29.11 23.96 47.21
C SER A 422 28.95 25.47 46.88
N LEU A 423 28.07 26.21 47.60
CA LEU A 423 27.88 27.65 47.40
C LEU A 423 28.59 28.50 48.46
N ILE A 424 29.31 27.88 49.40
CA ILE A 424 30.07 28.58 50.43
C ILE A 424 31.51 28.17 50.28
N PHE A 425 32.25 28.67 49.28
CA PHE A 425 33.70 28.85 49.28
C PHE A 425 34.16 29.18 47.86
N TYR A 426 34.12 30.49 47.54
CA TYR A 426 35.15 31.16 46.76
C TYR A 426 35.25 32.59 47.23
N PRO A 427 36.29 32.96 47.97
CA PRO A 427 36.67 34.35 48.17
C PRO A 427 37.36 34.84 46.87
N LEU A 428 36.91 35.95 46.35
CA LEU A 428 37.61 36.72 45.33
C LEU A 428 38.95 37.22 45.90
N PRO A 429 40.07 37.08 45.22
CA PRO A 429 41.26 37.88 45.50
C PRO A 429 41.15 39.25 44.85
N LEU A 430 41.68 40.24 45.53
CA LEU A 430 41.93 41.61 45.17
C LEU A 430 42.61 41.79 43.83
#